data_15da4818b665a62236a69b56fe1f78d8
#
_entry.id   15da4818b665a62236a69b56fe1f78d8
#
_cell.length_a   1.000
_cell.length_b   1.000
_cell.length_c   1.000
_cell.angle_alpha   90.00
_cell.angle_beta   90.00
_cell.angle_gamma   90.00
#
_symmetry.space_group_name_H-M   'P 1'
#
loop_
_entity.id
_entity.type
_entity.pdbx_description
1 polymer ?
#
loop_
_entity_poly.entity_id
_entity_poly.type
_entity_poly.pdbx_seq_one_letter_code
_entity_poly.pdbx_strand_id
1 'polypeptide(L)'
;MPNTQRQMTMVAFLQAQNCSNLPGSWRHPASMSDFLTPDYYQRIARILEDGKFHMAFFDDRLAMPDIYANDFRNTVANGVRAVKLDPLTIVMMMAAATKRIGLGATYSTTYYEPYHVARLFATADLMTHGRVAWNIVTSLNNSEALNFGHSEHLEHDLRYDRADEFMEVVMGHWGAWDDDALIVDKESGAFAKPDGVRRLDHQGK
;
A
#
# COMPACT_ATOMS: atom_id res chain seq x y z
N MET A 1 10.92 -11.81 -36.21
CA MET A 1 10.34 -11.17 -35.02
C MET A 1 10.33 -12.18 -33.89
N PRO A 2 10.84 -11.93 -32.72
CA PRO A 2 10.74 -12.91 -31.63
C PRO A 2 9.26 -13.10 -31.29
N ASN A 3 8.86 -14.35 -31.24
CA ASN A 3 7.51 -14.77 -30.88
C ASN A 3 7.35 -14.51 -29.36
N THR A 4 6.89 -13.32 -29.00
CA THR A 4 6.58 -13.01 -27.61
C THR A 4 5.25 -13.70 -27.27
N GLN A 5 5.33 -14.95 -26.83
CA GLN A 5 4.18 -15.61 -26.21
C GLN A 5 3.68 -14.70 -25.04
N ARG A 6 2.42 -14.28 -25.13
CA ARG A 6 1.77 -13.57 -24.05
C ARG A 6 1.70 -14.50 -22.84
N GLN A 7 2.31 -14.07 -21.74
CA GLN A 7 2.25 -14.80 -20.48
C GLN A 7 1.12 -14.26 -19.62
N MET A 8 0.47 -15.13 -18.87
CA MET A 8 -0.51 -14.74 -17.87
C MET A 8 0.20 -14.11 -16.66
N THR A 9 -0.24 -12.94 -16.23
CA THR A 9 0.22 -12.32 -14.99
C THR A 9 -0.68 -12.77 -13.85
N MET A 10 -0.10 -13.40 -12.83
CA MET A 10 -0.80 -13.87 -11.65
C MET A 10 -0.56 -12.92 -10.47
N VAL A 11 -1.64 -12.36 -9.93
CA VAL A 11 -1.63 -11.49 -8.75
C VAL A 11 -2.47 -12.13 -7.66
N ALA A 12 -1.90 -12.35 -6.48
CA ALA A 12 -2.64 -12.81 -5.33
C ALA A 12 -3.29 -11.62 -4.63
N PHE A 13 -4.61 -11.58 -4.60
CA PHE A 13 -5.37 -10.59 -3.84
C PHE A 13 -5.48 -11.03 -2.39
N LEU A 14 -4.89 -10.27 -1.50
CA LEU A 14 -4.80 -10.54 -0.07
C LEU A 14 -5.47 -9.45 0.76
N GLN A 15 -5.71 -9.75 2.01
CA GLN A 15 -6.25 -8.80 2.97
C GLN A 15 -5.50 -8.89 4.30
N ALA A 16 -5.00 -7.77 4.78
CA ALA A 16 -4.30 -7.67 6.06
C ALA A 16 -5.32 -7.59 7.22
N GLN A 17 -6.07 -8.69 7.41
CA GLN A 17 -7.19 -8.76 8.36
C GLN A 17 -7.48 -10.19 8.81
N ASN A 18 -8.47 -10.35 9.68
CA ASN A 18 -8.86 -11.64 10.29
C ASN A 18 -9.69 -12.56 9.37
N CYS A 19 -10.11 -12.12 8.22
CA CYS A 19 -10.87 -12.92 7.26
C CYS A 19 -10.62 -12.43 5.83
N SER A 20 -10.96 -13.29 4.86
CA SER A 20 -10.99 -12.95 3.43
C SER A 20 -12.26 -12.17 3.07
N ASN A 21 -12.54 -12.05 1.76
CA ASN A 21 -13.83 -11.54 1.27
C ASN A 21 -15.04 -12.38 1.73
N LEU A 22 -14.80 -13.60 2.19
CA LEU A 22 -15.83 -14.43 2.87
C LEU A 22 -15.78 -14.14 4.37
N PRO A 23 -16.71 -13.37 4.94
CA PRO A 23 -16.64 -12.90 6.31
C PRO A 23 -16.53 -14.00 7.38
N GLY A 24 -17.10 -15.16 7.10
CA GLY A 24 -17.03 -16.32 7.99
C GLY A 24 -15.80 -17.21 7.82
N SER A 25 -14.87 -16.88 6.94
CA SER A 25 -13.72 -17.76 6.62
C SER A 25 -12.81 -18.07 7.81
N TRP A 26 -12.71 -17.18 8.78
CA TRP A 26 -11.94 -17.40 10.02
C TRP A 26 -12.45 -18.57 10.86
N ARG A 27 -13.73 -18.96 10.71
CA ARG A 27 -14.37 -20.08 11.46
C ARG A 27 -14.04 -21.45 10.88
N HIS A 28 -13.48 -21.51 9.67
CA HIS A 28 -13.15 -22.81 9.07
C HIS A 28 -12.04 -23.49 9.88
N PRO A 29 -12.17 -24.78 10.22
CA PRO A 29 -11.22 -25.48 11.11
C PRO A 29 -9.76 -25.45 10.61
N ALA A 30 -9.55 -25.38 9.30
CA ALA A 30 -8.21 -25.28 8.71
C ALA A 30 -7.71 -23.82 8.57
N SER A 31 -8.50 -22.82 8.96
CA SER A 31 -8.03 -21.42 8.94
C SER A 31 -7.02 -21.19 10.04
N MET A 32 -5.95 -20.51 9.70
CA MET A 32 -4.90 -20.14 10.63
C MET A 32 -5.32 -18.90 11.42
N SER A 33 -5.06 -18.89 12.71
CA SER A 33 -5.43 -17.80 13.62
C SER A 33 -4.27 -16.85 13.94
N ASP A 34 -3.10 -17.08 13.37
CA ASP A 34 -1.86 -16.32 13.61
C ASP A 34 -1.70 -15.09 12.70
N PHE A 35 -2.77 -14.60 12.11
CA PHE A 35 -2.79 -13.46 11.17
C PHE A 35 -2.30 -12.12 11.76
N LEU A 36 -2.05 -12.06 13.06
CA LEU A 36 -1.44 -10.91 13.75
C LEU A 36 0.08 -11.04 13.94
N THR A 37 0.70 -12.02 13.28
CA THR A 37 2.13 -12.27 13.41
C THR A 37 2.88 -12.05 12.10
N PRO A 38 4.15 -11.63 12.14
CA PRO A 38 4.98 -11.54 10.94
C PRO A 38 5.12 -12.89 10.21
N ASP A 39 5.20 -13.99 10.95
CA ASP A 39 5.40 -15.33 10.42
C ASP A 39 4.27 -15.75 9.47
N TYR A 40 3.02 -15.36 9.77
CA TYR A 40 1.87 -15.61 8.91
C TYR A 40 2.08 -15.01 7.51
N TYR A 41 2.41 -13.72 7.44
CA TYR A 41 2.59 -13.02 6.17
C TYR A 41 3.86 -13.45 5.43
N GLN A 42 4.95 -13.70 6.14
CA GLN A 42 6.18 -14.21 5.55
C GLN A 42 5.99 -15.61 4.94
N ARG A 43 5.22 -16.47 5.60
CA ARG A 43 4.88 -17.79 5.07
C ARG A 43 4.06 -17.68 3.79
N ILE A 44 3.04 -16.83 3.76
CA ILE A 44 2.25 -16.56 2.55
C ILE A 44 3.14 -16.03 1.42
N ALA A 45 4.02 -15.09 1.72
CA ALA A 45 4.93 -14.50 0.75
C ALA A 45 5.83 -15.56 0.08
N ARG A 46 6.42 -16.47 0.87
CA ARG A 46 7.25 -17.57 0.36
C ARG A 46 6.43 -18.52 -0.52
N ILE A 47 5.23 -18.90 -0.09
CA ILE A 47 4.33 -19.78 -0.87
C ILE A 47 4.01 -19.14 -2.24
N LEU A 48 3.70 -17.84 -2.26
CA LEU A 48 3.39 -17.12 -3.49
C LEU A 48 4.62 -16.98 -4.41
N GLU A 49 5.78 -16.67 -3.84
CA GLU A 49 7.02 -16.58 -4.62
C GLU A 49 7.42 -17.94 -5.19
N ASP A 50 7.33 -19.02 -4.43
CA ASP A 50 7.61 -20.39 -4.88
C ASP A 50 6.59 -20.83 -5.94
N GLY A 51 5.32 -20.43 -5.80
CA GLY A 51 4.25 -20.63 -6.76
C GLY A 51 4.34 -19.75 -8.00
N LYS A 52 5.39 -18.92 -8.16
CA LYS A 52 5.63 -18.04 -9.31
C LYS A 52 4.54 -16.99 -9.53
N PHE A 53 3.91 -16.53 -8.48
CA PHE A 53 3.08 -15.34 -8.54
C PHE A 53 3.94 -14.12 -8.84
N HIS A 54 3.41 -13.23 -9.67
CA HIS A 54 4.09 -11.98 -10.04
C HIS A 54 3.99 -10.95 -8.93
N MET A 55 2.86 -10.93 -8.21
CA MET A 55 2.60 -9.95 -7.15
C MET A 55 1.70 -10.52 -6.06
N ALA A 56 1.94 -10.11 -4.83
CA ALA A 56 1.00 -10.13 -3.72
C ALA A 56 0.43 -8.72 -3.53
N PHE A 57 -0.87 -8.57 -3.56
CA PHE A 57 -1.56 -7.29 -3.51
C PHE A 57 -2.54 -7.26 -2.34
N PHE A 58 -2.51 -6.18 -1.56
CA PHE A 58 -3.40 -5.95 -0.43
C PHE A 58 -4.37 -4.79 -0.70
N ASP A 59 -5.67 -5.07 -0.57
CA ASP A 59 -6.65 -3.99 -0.43
C ASP A 59 -6.52 -3.33 0.95
N ASP A 60 -7.09 -2.15 1.07
CA ASP A 60 -7.27 -1.51 2.37
C ASP A 60 -8.63 -0.81 2.46
N ARG A 61 -9.11 -0.70 3.70
CA ARG A 61 -10.20 0.15 4.13
C ARG A 61 -9.85 0.73 5.49
N LEU A 62 -9.99 2.02 5.60
CA LEU A 62 -9.56 2.78 6.77
C LEU A 62 -10.61 2.82 7.89
N ALA A 63 -11.59 1.91 7.84
CA ALA A 63 -12.62 1.76 8.87
C ALA A 63 -13.16 0.33 8.93
N MET A 64 -13.67 -0.04 10.10
CA MET A 64 -14.50 -1.24 10.25
C MET A 64 -15.85 -1.10 9.54
N PRO A 65 -16.42 -2.19 9.00
CA PRO A 65 -17.80 -2.15 8.48
C PRO A 65 -18.79 -1.84 9.59
N ASP A 66 -19.64 -0.82 9.36
CA ASP A 66 -20.65 -0.32 10.30
C ASP A 66 -22.04 -0.13 9.66
N ILE A 67 -22.22 -0.55 8.42
CA ILE A 67 -23.45 -0.32 7.62
C ILE A 67 -24.66 -1.01 8.25
N TYR A 68 -24.47 -2.23 8.80
CA TYR A 68 -25.59 -2.96 9.41
C TYR A 68 -25.99 -2.32 10.74
N ALA A 69 -27.23 -1.85 10.80
CA ALA A 69 -27.80 -1.14 11.95
C ALA A 69 -27.04 0.15 12.33
N ASN A 70 -26.21 0.69 11.44
CA ASN A 70 -25.33 1.83 11.72
C ASN A 70 -24.49 1.62 12.99
N ASP A 71 -23.97 0.39 13.16
CA ASP A 71 -23.23 -0.04 14.35
C ASP A 71 -22.18 -1.12 13.97
N PHE A 72 -21.03 -1.07 14.59
CA PHE A 72 -19.93 -2.03 14.39
C PHE A 72 -20.04 -3.29 15.28
N ARG A 73 -20.96 -3.37 16.24
CA ARG A 73 -21.05 -4.48 17.19
C ARG A 73 -21.19 -5.83 16.52
N ASN A 74 -22.01 -5.94 15.47
CA ASN A 74 -22.16 -7.18 14.71
C ASN A 74 -20.87 -7.54 13.95
N THR A 75 -20.18 -6.54 13.45
CA THR A 75 -18.86 -6.69 12.82
C THR A 75 -17.85 -7.31 13.77
N VAL A 76 -17.77 -6.77 14.99
CA VAL A 76 -16.88 -7.29 16.04
C VAL A 76 -17.33 -8.68 16.51
N ALA A 77 -18.59 -8.87 16.84
CA ALA A 77 -19.12 -10.12 17.39
C ALA A 77 -18.94 -11.31 16.43
N ASN A 78 -19.03 -11.05 15.11
CA ASN A 78 -18.94 -12.10 14.09
C ASN A 78 -17.60 -12.12 13.35
N GLY A 79 -16.65 -11.25 13.70
CA GLY A 79 -15.34 -11.16 13.06
C GLY A 79 -15.42 -10.77 11.58
N VAL A 80 -16.37 -9.93 11.21
CA VAL A 80 -16.57 -9.49 9.81
C VAL A 80 -15.61 -8.35 9.50
N ARG A 81 -14.36 -8.68 9.15
CA ARG A 81 -13.31 -7.67 8.89
C ARG A 81 -13.10 -6.72 10.08
N ALA A 82 -13.20 -7.25 11.28
CA ALA A 82 -13.11 -6.48 12.52
C ALA A 82 -11.67 -5.98 12.81
N VAL A 83 -10.67 -6.68 12.27
CA VAL A 83 -9.26 -6.31 12.41
C VAL A 83 -8.74 -5.86 11.07
N LYS A 84 -8.07 -4.72 11.04
CA LYS A 84 -7.35 -4.18 9.89
C LYS A 84 -5.93 -3.83 10.31
N LEU A 85 -4.96 -4.31 9.55
CA LEU A 85 -3.55 -3.96 9.69
C LEU A 85 -3.16 -3.07 8.52
N ASP A 86 -2.22 -2.16 8.74
CA ASP A 86 -1.69 -1.32 7.67
C ASP A 86 -0.98 -2.19 6.62
N PRO A 87 -1.41 -2.14 5.33
CA PRO A 87 -0.89 -3.04 4.30
C PRO A 87 0.58 -2.80 3.97
N LEU A 88 1.09 -1.57 4.09
CA LEU A 88 2.48 -1.30 3.73
C LEU A 88 3.44 -1.87 4.78
N THR A 89 3.10 -1.83 6.06
CA THR A 89 3.89 -2.47 7.11
C THR A 89 3.96 -3.98 6.92
N ILE A 90 2.84 -4.61 6.51
CA ILE A 90 2.79 -6.04 6.16
C ILE A 90 3.63 -6.35 4.92
N VAL A 91 3.52 -5.55 3.87
CA VAL A 91 4.32 -5.67 2.65
C VAL A 91 5.81 -5.66 2.96
N MET A 92 6.28 -4.80 3.86
CA MET A 92 7.69 -4.76 4.28
C MET A 92 8.13 -6.04 5.01
N MET A 93 7.25 -6.65 5.84
CA MET A 93 7.53 -7.95 6.45
C MET A 93 7.62 -9.08 5.41
N MET A 94 6.77 -9.06 4.38
CA MET A 94 6.81 -10.00 3.26
C MET A 94 8.07 -9.81 2.41
N ALA A 95 8.47 -8.58 2.16
CA ALA A 95 9.67 -8.24 1.41
C ALA A 95 10.93 -8.81 2.04
N ALA A 96 11.04 -8.78 3.37
CA ALA A 96 12.16 -9.34 4.12
C ALA A 96 12.29 -10.87 3.95
N ALA A 97 11.22 -11.56 3.58
CA ALA A 97 11.17 -13.01 3.42
C ALA A 97 11.25 -13.50 1.96
N THR A 98 11.30 -12.58 0.99
CA THR A 98 11.23 -12.84 -0.46
C THR A 98 12.29 -12.06 -1.23
N LYS A 99 12.50 -12.40 -2.50
CA LYS A 99 13.53 -11.75 -3.34
C LYS A 99 13.02 -11.22 -4.69
N ARG A 100 11.89 -11.71 -5.18
CA ARG A 100 11.44 -11.47 -6.56
C ARG A 100 10.00 -11.00 -6.70
N ILE A 101 9.10 -11.51 -5.85
CA ILE A 101 7.68 -11.20 -5.94
C ILE A 101 7.43 -9.70 -5.74
N GLY A 102 6.60 -9.12 -6.62
CA GLY A 102 6.09 -7.76 -6.43
C GLY A 102 5.13 -7.67 -5.25
N LEU A 103 5.08 -6.54 -4.59
CA LEU A 103 4.34 -6.34 -3.34
C LEU A 103 3.53 -5.06 -3.44
N GLY A 104 2.21 -5.18 -3.50
CA GLY A 104 1.29 -4.06 -3.64
C GLY A 104 0.54 -3.72 -2.36
N ALA A 105 0.50 -2.44 -2.02
CA ALA A 105 -0.26 -1.91 -0.90
C ALA A 105 -1.25 -0.83 -1.38
N THR A 106 -2.46 -0.84 -0.82
CA THR A 106 -3.46 0.19 -1.08
C THR A 106 -3.29 1.36 -0.11
N TYR A 107 -3.28 2.57 -0.65
CA TYR A 107 -3.27 3.81 0.13
C TYR A 107 -4.18 4.86 -0.48
N SER A 108 -4.84 5.63 0.37
CA SER A 108 -5.83 6.64 -0.02
C SER A 108 -5.19 7.99 -0.30
N THR A 109 -5.58 8.63 -1.39
CA THR A 109 -5.25 10.03 -1.68
C THR A 109 -6.14 11.02 -0.93
N THR A 110 -7.25 10.56 -0.35
CA THR A 110 -8.20 11.41 0.36
C THR A 110 -7.77 11.70 1.79
N TYR A 111 -7.19 10.71 2.49
CA TYR A 111 -6.97 10.80 3.94
C TYR A 111 -5.52 10.89 4.36
N TYR A 112 -4.57 10.72 3.45
CA TYR A 112 -3.15 10.88 3.73
C TYR A 112 -2.60 12.18 3.12
N GLU A 113 -1.42 12.57 3.57
CA GLU A 113 -0.70 13.72 3.03
C GLU A 113 0.27 13.28 1.92
N PRO A 114 0.32 14.00 0.78
CA PRO A 114 1.08 13.56 -0.39
C PRO A 114 2.59 13.42 -0.13
N TYR A 115 3.20 14.35 0.59
CA TYR A 115 4.62 14.24 0.97
C TYR A 115 4.91 13.01 1.82
N HIS A 116 4.00 12.72 2.79
CA HIS A 116 4.15 11.53 3.64
C HIS A 116 4.11 10.25 2.81
N VAL A 117 3.15 10.13 1.90
CA VAL A 117 3.00 8.95 1.02
C VAL A 117 4.16 8.85 0.04
N ALA A 118 4.60 9.97 -0.57
CA ALA A 118 5.75 9.99 -1.46
C ALA A 118 7.01 9.43 -0.77
N ARG A 119 7.32 9.93 0.42
CA ARG A 119 8.47 9.48 1.21
C ARG A 119 8.34 8.01 1.61
N LEU A 120 7.15 7.59 2.03
CA LEU A 120 6.88 6.24 2.52
C LEU A 120 7.08 5.21 1.41
N PHE A 121 6.47 5.42 0.25
CA PHE A 121 6.60 4.51 -0.90
C PHE A 121 8.00 4.55 -1.53
N ALA A 122 8.64 5.70 -1.62
CA ALA A 122 10.04 5.78 -2.05
C ALA A 122 10.97 4.97 -1.14
N THR A 123 10.78 5.07 0.18
CA THR A 123 11.54 4.26 1.14
C THR A 123 11.28 2.77 0.94
N ALA A 124 10.02 2.38 0.82
CA ALA A 124 9.63 0.98 0.62
C ALA A 124 10.19 0.42 -0.70
N ASP A 125 10.17 1.20 -1.77
CA ASP A 125 10.71 0.81 -3.06
C ASP A 125 12.22 0.59 -3.00
N LEU A 126 12.98 1.53 -2.44
CA LEU A 126 14.42 1.39 -2.23
C LEU A 126 14.77 0.17 -1.38
N MET A 127 14.08 -0.04 -0.26
CA MET A 127 14.34 -1.16 0.65
C MET A 127 13.97 -2.53 0.06
N THR A 128 13.12 -2.54 -0.95
CA THR A 128 12.68 -3.78 -1.64
C THR A 128 13.33 -3.98 -3.00
N HIS A 129 14.22 -3.08 -3.41
CA HIS A 129 14.89 -3.10 -4.73
C HIS A 129 13.88 -3.05 -5.89
N GLY A 130 12.97 -2.08 -5.87
CA GLY A 130 12.02 -1.81 -6.95
C GLY A 130 10.84 -2.80 -7.01
N ARG A 131 10.45 -3.43 -5.91
CA ARG A 131 9.37 -4.43 -5.89
C ARG A 131 8.04 -3.93 -5.34
N VAL A 132 7.97 -2.70 -4.85
CA VAL A 132 6.75 -2.16 -4.26
C VAL A 132 5.86 -1.53 -5.33
N ALA A 133 4.56 -1.72 -5.17
CA ALA A 133 3.53 -1.07 -5.97
C ALA A 133 2.50 -0.41 -5.06
N TRP A 134 1.98 0.72 -5.49
CA TRP A 134 0.90 1.43 -4.82
C TRP A 134 -0.41 1.29 -5.60
N ASN A 135 -1.43 0.74 -4.96
CA ASN A 135 -2.81 0.82 -5.43
C ASN A 135 -3.44 2.12 -4.92
N ILE A 136 -3.58 3.08 -5.82
CA ILE A 136 -4.06 4.42 -5.54
C ILE A 136 -5.59 4.39 -5.47
N VAL A 137 -6.17 4.83 -4.35
CA VAL A 137 -7.62 4.87 -4.16
C VAL A 137 -8.05 6.21 -3.54
N THR A 138 -9.29 6.60 -3.80
CA THR A 138 -9.91 7.81 -3.24
C THR A 138 -10.82 7.52 -2.05
N SER A 139 -10.78 6.29 -1.51
CA SER A 139 -11.69 5.83 -0.44
C SER A 139 -13.18 5.84 -0.84
N LEU A 140 -14.07 5.32 0.02
CA LEU A 140 -15.47 5.12 -0.36
C LEU A 140 -16.50 5.40 0.75
N ASN A 141 -16.12 5.32 2.04
CA ASN A 141 -17.08 5.23 3.13
C ASN A 141 -17.01 6.42 4.09
N ASN A 142 -18.15 6.84 4.61
CA ASN A 142 -18.21 7.89 5.64
C ASN A 142 -17.48 7.51 6.93
N SER A 143 -17.48 6.24 7.33
CA SER A 143 -16.75 5.76 8.50
C SER A 143 -15.23 5.96 8.38
N GLU A 144 -14.68 5.97 7.16
CA GLU A 144 -13.28 6.32 6.94
C GLU A 144 -13.05 7.81 7.24
N ALA A 145 -13.92 8.70 6.78
CA ALA A 145 -13.85 10.13 7.06
C ALA A 145 -13.84 10.43 8.57
N LEU A 146 -14.71 9.77 9.33
CA LEU A 146 -14.81 9.94 10.78
C LEU A 146 -13.50 9.58 11.50
N ASN A 147 -12.78 8.55 11.05
CA ASN A 147 -11.49 8.15 11.63
C ASN A 147 -10.39 9.20 11.40
N PHE A 148 -10.55 10.06 10.39
CA PHE A 148 -9.61 11.15 10.09
C PHE A 148 -10.12 12.53 10.54
N GLY A 149 -11.17 12.56 11.38
CA GLY A 149 -11.67 13.79 11.99
C GLY A 149 -12.59 14.63 11.08
N HIS A 150 -13.06 14.07 9.96
CA HIS A 150 -14.04 14.70 9.09
C HIS A 150 -15.44 14.28 9.48
N SER A 151 -16.43 15.17 9.32
CA SER A 151 -17.84 14.88 9.61
C SER A 151 -18.50 13.98 8.56
N GLU A 152 -18.01 14.03 7.34
CA GLU A 152 -18.52 13.28 6.20
C GLU A 152 -17.42 13.00 5.17
N HIS A 153 -17.69 12.06 4.27
CA HIS A 153 -16.82 11.73 3.17
C HIS A 153 -16.88 12.83 2.10
N LEU A 154 -15.72 13.20 1.56
CA LEU A 154 -15.62 14.18 0.50
C LEU A 154 -16.43 13.72 -0.72
N GLU A 155 -17.09 14.65 -1.39
CA GLU A 155 -17.86 14.42 -2.61
C GLU A 155 -17.00 13.71 -3.68
N HIS A 156 -17.65 12.94 -4.57
CA HIS A 156 -16.97 12.06 -5.52
C HIS A 156 -15.97 12.80 -6.41
N ASP A 157 -16.40 13.86 -7.09
CA ASP A 157 -15.57 14.54 -8.09
C ASP A 157 -14.43 15.32 -7.40
N LEU A 158 -14.72 15.94 -6.26
CA LEU A 158 -13.70 16.62 -5.45
C LEU A 158 -12.58 15.66 -4.96
N ARG A 159 -12.91 14.39 -4.74
CA ARG A 159 -11.89 13.39 -4.37
C ARG A 159 -10.95 13.09 -5.53
N TYR A 160 -11.44 13.08 -6.76
CA TYR A 160 -10.61 12.87 -7.94
C TYR A 160 -9.76 14.10 -8.26
N ASP A 161 -10.32 15.32 -8.13
CA ASP A 161 -9.56 16.57 -8.26
C ASP A 161 -8.41 16.62 -7.24
N ARG A 162 -8.70 16.23 -5.98
CA ARG A 162 -7.68 16.10 -4.94
C ARG A 162 -6.64 15.02 -5.27
N ALA A 163 -7.08 13.89 -5.83
CA ALA A 163 -6.18 12.82 -6.21
C ALA A 163 -5.22 13.21 -7.32
N ASP A 164 -5.67 13.97 -8.30
CA ASP A 164 -4.82 14.47 -9.39
C ASP A 164 -3.70 15.35 -8.82
N GLU A 165 -4.04 16.35 -8.00
CA GLU A 165 -3.04 17.21 -7.36
C GLU A 165 -2.13 16.43 -6.41
N PHE A 166 -2.69 15.48 -5.64
CA PHE A 166 -1.92 14.59 -4.78
C PHE A 166 -0.84 13.85 -5.57
N MET A 167 -1.19 13.32 -6.75
CA MET A 167 -0.26 12.60 -7.60
C MET A 167 0.79 13.52 -8.21
N GLU A 168 0.46 14.75 -8.57
CA GLU A 168 1.44 15.75 -9.01
C GLU A 168 2.54 15.95 -7.96
N VAL A 169 2.15 16.11 -6.69
CA VAL A 169 3.09 16.28 -5.58
C VAL A 169 3.93 15.03 -5.36
N VAL A 170 3.32 13.84 -5.34
CA VAL A 170 4.03 12.57 -5.14
C VAL A 170 5.06 12.34 -6.24
N MET A 171 4.64 12.46 -7.50
CA MET A 171 5.52 12.27 -8.66
C MET A 171 6.63 13.33 -8.72
N GLY A 172 6.31 14.58 -8.35
CA GLY A 172 7.28 15.64 -8.23
C GLY A 172 8.38 15.35 -7.22
N HIS A 173 8.04 14.78 -6.07
CA HIS A 173 9.03 14.35 -5.06
C HIS A 173 9.87 13.18 -5.55
N TRP A 174 9.28 12.20 -6.22
CA TRP A 174 10.02 11.04 -6.75
C TRP A 174 10.99 11.45 -7.88
N GLY A 175 10.64 12.47 -8.66
CA GLY A 175 11.52 13.03 -9.69
C GLY A 175 12.46 14.14 -9.22
N ALA A 176 12.55 14.40 -7.90
CA ALA A 176 13.35 15.50 -7.35
C ALA A 176 14.87 15.28 -7.37
N TRP A 177 15.31 14.05 -7.47
CA TRP A 177 16.72 13.64 -7.59
C TRP A 177 16.98 13.10 -9.00
N ASP A 178 18.06 13.53 -9.64
CA ASP A 178 18.54 12.89 -10.86
C ASP A 178 19.14 11.53 -10.54
N ASP A 179 19.04 10.58 -11.47
CA ASP A 179 19.50 9.19 -11.27
C ASP A 179 20.97 9.09 -10.88
N ASP A 180 21.79 10.05 -11.32
CA ASP A 180 23.22 10.13 -11.08
C ASP A 180 23.62 11.21 -10.05
N ALA A 181 22.65 11.77 -9.33
CA ALA A 181 22.93 12.83 -8.35
C ALA A 181 23.73 12.32 -7.13
N LEU A 182 23.49 11.09 -6.70
CA LEU A 182 24.19 10.48 -5.55
C LEU A 182 25.57 9.97 -5.94
N ILE A 183 26.65 10.54 -5.33
CA ILE A 183 28.04 10.23 -5.65
C ILE A 183 28.67 9.34 -4.58
N VAL A 184 28.59 9.74 -3.32
CA VAL A 184 29.18 9.04 -2.13
C VAL A 184 30.66 8.75 -2.31
N ASP A 185 31.43 9.70 -2.83
CA ASP A 185 32.89 9.58 -2.96
C ASP A 185 33.57 9.96 -1.63
N LYS A 186 34.19 8.99 -1.01
CA LYS A 186 34.87 9.15 0.28
C LYS A 186 36.23 9.84 0.16
N GLU A 187 36.88 9.78 -1.02
CA GLU A 187 38.19 10.39 -1.23
C GLU A 187 38.07 11.90 -1.43
N SER A 188 37.16 12.33 -2.28
CA SER A 188 36.91 13.76 -2.53
C SER A 188 35.97 14.39 -1.47
N GLY A 189 35.24 13.57 -0.71
CA GLY A 189 34.20 14.03 0.21
C GLY A 189 32.91 14.46 -0.48
N ALA A 190 32.74 14.22 -1.77
CA ALA A 190 31.56 14.55 -2.53
C ALA A 190 30.44 13.55 -2.22
N PHE A 191 29.34 14.01 -1.62
CA PHE A 191 28.19 13.15 -1.30
C PHE A 191 27.17 13.09 -2.44
N ALA A 192 26.81 14.22 -3.00
CA ALA A 192 25.86 14.32 -4.12
C ALA A 192 26.14 15.58 -4.95
N LYS A 193 25.58 15.62 -6.17
CA LYS A 193 25.58 16.82 -7.03
C LYS A 193 24.51 17.79 -6.57
N PRO A 194 24.82 19.02 -6.10
CA PRO A 194 23.80 19.96 -5.64
C PRO A 194 22.77 20.30 -6.71
N ASP A 195 23.21 20.47 -7.96
CA ASP A 195 22.34 20.81 -9.09
C ASP A 195 21.47 19.63 -9.58
N GLY A 196 21.76 18.41 -9.13
CA GLY A 196 20.99 17.21 -9.44
C GLY A 196 19.83 16.97 -8.45
N VAL A 197 19.60 17.90 -7.52
CA VAL A 197 18.52 17.79 -6.51
C VAL A 197 17.68 19.07 -6.52
N ARG A 198 16.39 18.91 -6.72
CA ARG A 198 15.46 20.04 -6.91
C ARG A 198 14.42 20.10 -5.80
N ARG A 199 14.06 21.31 -5.41
CA ARG A 199 12.85 21.55 -4.60
C ARG A 199 11.62 21.47 -5.51
N LEU A 200 10.55 20.89 -4.99
CA LEU A 200 9.29 20.82 -5.73
C LEU A 200 8.60 22.19 -5.81
N ASP A 201 8.63 22.95 -4.71
CA ASP A 201 7.99 24.28 -4.57
C ASP A 201 6.53 24.31 -5.04
N HIS A 202 5.81 23.18 -4.90
CA HIS A 202 4.40 23.09 -5.22
C HIS A 202 3.57 23.97 -4.30
N GLN A 203 2.59 24.67 -4.88
CA GLN A 203 1.58 25.41 -4.13
C GLN A 203 0.21 24.82 -4.49
N GLY A 204 -0.43 24.22 -3.49
CA GLY A 204 -1.73 23.57 -3.63
C GLY A 204 -2.88 24.57 -3.81
N LYS A 205 -4.02 24.01 -4.24
CA LYS A 205 -5.30 24.73 -4.39
C LYS A 205 -6.01 24.83 -3.06
#